data_89593e9581ebbce0c5d0d693cde53039
#
_entry.id   89593e9581ebbce0c5d0d693cde53039
#
_cell.length_a   1.000
_cell.length_b   1.000
_cell.length_c   1.000
_cell.angle_alpha   90.00
_cell.angle_beta   90.00
_cell.angle_gamma   90.00
#
_symmetry.space_group_name_H-M   'P 1'
#
loop_
_entity.id
_entity.type
_entity.pdbx_description
1 polymer ?
#
loop_
_entity_poly.entity_id
_entity_poly.type
_entity_poly.pdbx_seq_one_letter_code
_entity_poly.pdbx_strand_id
1 'polypeptide(L)'
;MRIEPRLLVCLVLLIAASSLPAADWPQWGGSDLGRNMVSAEKGLPESFVPGEKKPTGAGIDMATTKNVLWAARLGAYAYGNPTVSGGKVFIGTDDTLVTDDPRFKRTESGMVQCLDEATGKLLWRLVVPKRTKERLPEKAHYGQQKFGVSSSPAVVDGRVYVLTNACEVVCLDVNGQADGNQGVTDEGQYMVGPGNKPVELKATDADILWRVDLIDDLGICPHDLASCSPLVFGGFVYLETSNGTNEPHDKCLRPDAPSFIAIDAKTGRVAAIDNEGLGRTMWHCLWSPPSAGVVNGKALVFFGGADGLCYAFEAVTKAEDKPFHLKKVWSYDCVPPNFRLRDGKPIPYYEGDIRKKYTTNKNDGTWLGPNEIIGTPVFYKDRVYVAIGQDPAHGRGKGLMHCIDPSKTGDITKTGCVWTYDGIERSMSSAAIADGLLYIPDLSGKVYCLDIATGKPVWVYETKAETWGTPLMADGKLYLGTKKGLVVMATGREPKELARISLGAPSYVTPIAANGVLYVASERFLWAVKKDAKPVGP
;
A
#
# COMPACT_ATOMS: atom_id res chain seq x y z
N MET A 1 20.22 73.69 29.21
CA MET A 1 19.28 72.57 29.02
C MET A 1 19.70 71.86 27.73
N ARG A 2 20.49 70.78 27.87
CA ARG A 2 21.02 70.00 26.76
C ARG A 2 20.02 68.87 26.44
N ILE A 3 19.54 68.80 25.20
CA ILE A 3 18.67 67.76 24.70
C ILE A 3 19.57 66.71 24.02
N GLU A 4 19.62 65.50 24.58
CA GLU A 4 20.30 64.38 23.95
C GLU A 4 19.39 63.70 22.90
N PRO A 5 19.93 63.30 21.73
CA PRO A 5 19.15 62.57 20.76
C PRO A 5 19.10 61.08 21.11
N ARG A 6 17.89 60.51 21.32
CA ARG A 6 17.67 59.07 21.44
C ARG A 6 17.76 58.42 20.07
N LEU A 7 18.79 57.60 19.88
CA LEU A 7 18.91 56.71 18.70
C LEU A 7 17.86 55.61 18.77
N LEU A 8 16.96 55.60 17.81
CA LEU A 8 15.97 54.52 17.61
C LEU A 8 16.63 53.44 16.77
N VAL A 9 17.07 52.34 17.40
CA VAL A 9 17.58 51.14 16.68
C VAL A 9 16.39 50.32 16.23
N CYS A 10 16.07 50.41 14.93
CA CYS A 10 15.13 49.46 14.29
C CYS A 10 15.80 48.09 14.13
N LEU A 11 15.42 47.15 14.99
CA LEU A 11 15.80 45.76 14.87
C LEU A 11 14.97 45.12 13.71
N VAL A 12 15.58 45.00 12.54
CA VAL A 12 15.00 44.24 11.43
C VAL A 12 15.18 42.75 11.74
N LEU A 13 14.13 42.10 12.24
CA LEU A 13 14.04 40.64 12.35
C LEU A 13 13.98 40.04 10.92
N LEU A 14 15.12 39.59 10.44
CA LEU A 14 15.18 38.66 9.31
C LEU A 14 14.56 37.34 9.78
N ILE A 15 13.29 37.11 9.45
CA ILE A 15 12.69 35.77 9.53
C ILE A 15 13.33 34.96 8.41
N ALA A 16 14.41 34.25 8.75
CA ALA A 16 14.88 33.17 7.90
C ALA A 16 13.72 32.16 7.79
N ALA A 17 13.13 32.05 6.61
CA ALA A 17 12.24 30.95 6.31
C ALA A 17 13.07 29.67 6.44
N SER A 18 13.04 29.03 7.60
CA SER A 18 13.56 27.69 7.78
C SER A 18 12.70 26.80 6.87
N SER A 19 13.26 26.40 5.70
CA SER A 19 12.74 25.26 4.96
C SER A 19 12.67 24.10 5.96
N LEU A 20 11.48 23.58 6.21
CA LEU A 20 11.34 22.32 6.91
C LEU A 20 12.28 21.33 6.23
N PRO A 21 13.06 20.55 6.98
CA PRO A 21 13.92 19.56 6.36
C PRO A 21 13.06 18.66 5.47
N ALA A 22 13.57 18.41 4.26
CA ALA A 22 12.99 17.42 3.36
C ALA A 22 12.76 16.11 4.13
N ALA A 23 11.62 15.48 3.96
CA ALA A 23 11.21 14.34 4.74
C ALA A 23 11.16 13.08 3.87
N ASP A 24 11.77 11.99 4.34
CA ASP A 24 11.63 10.66 3.78
C ASP A 24 10.16 10.19 3.75
N TRP A 25 9.88 9.23 2.90
CA TRP A 25 8.61 8.51 2.80
C TRP A 25 8.83 7.02 3.06
N PRO A 26 9.11 6.62 4.33
CA PRO A 26 9.75 5.33 4.63
C PRO A 26 8.81 4.13 4.53
N GLN A 27 7.50 4.31 4.47
CA GLN A 27 6.53 3.21 4.35
C GLN A 27 5.23 3.72 3.71
N TRP A 28 4.28 2.85 3.46
CA TRP A 28 2.93 3.20 2.99
C TRP A 28 2.33 4.26 3.94
N GLY A 29 1.91 5.41 3.41
CA GLY A 29 1.46 6.55 4.21
C GLY A 29 2.58 7.44 4.76
N GLY A 30 3.85 7.20 4.38
CA GLY A 30 5.01 7.98 4.84
C GLY A 30 5.35 7.73 6.30
N SER A 31 5.62 8.79 7.04
CA SER A 31 5.89 8.74 8.49
C SER A 31 4.61 8.72 9.33
N ASP A 32 3.45 8.96 8.71
CA ASP A 32 2.15 8.93 9.41
C ASP A 32 1.69 7.49 9.60
N LEU A 33 1.71 7.01 10.83
CA LEU A 33 1.22 5.68 11.20
C LEU A 33 -0.28 5.51 10.94
N GLY A 34 -1.05 6.61 10.92
CA GLY A 34 -2.46 6.63 10.52
C GLY A 34 -2.67 6.38 9.03
N ARG A 35 -1.60 6.33 8.23
CA ARG A 35 -1.61 6.03 6.79
C ARG A 35 -2.35 7.06 5.94
N ASN A 36 -2.43 8.30 6.42
CA ASN A 36 -3.00 9.38 5.65
C ASN A 36 -2.03 9.84 4.54
N MET A 37 -2.44 9.73 3.29
CA MET A 37 -1.59 9.99 2.12
C MET A 37 -1.43 11.50 1.84
N VAL A 38 -0.86 12.20 2.82
CA VAL A 38 -0.60 13.64 2.77
C VAL A 38 0.88 13.90 3.01
N SER A 39 1.53 14.60 2.09
CA SER A 39 2.92 15.04 2.21
C SER A 39 3.03 16.53 2.48
N ALA A 40 3.98 16.93 3.31
CA ALA A 40 4.30 18.33 3.58
C ALA A 40 5.16 18.97 2.47
N GLU A 41 5.63 18.20 1.51
CA GLU A 41 6.49 18.66 0.42
C GLU A 41 5.86 19.82 -0.37
N LYS A 42 6.71 20.74 -0.84
CA LYS A 42 6.32 21.96 -1.57
C LYS A 42 7.09 22.09 -2.87
N GLY A 43 6.59 22.97 -3.77
CA GLY A 43 7.24 23.22 -5.06
C GLY A 43 7.13 22.06 -6.04
N LEU A 44 6.18 21.13 -5.81
CA LEU A 44 5.99 19.98 -6.68
C LEU A 44 5.36 20.39 -8.01
N PRO A 45 5.77 19.80 -9.14
CA PRO A 45 5.28 20.19 -10.46
C PRO A 45 3.81 19.78 -10.68
N GLU A 46 3.06 20.63 -11.37
CA GLU A 46 1.69 20.31 -11.81
C GLU A 46 1.69 19.31 -12.97
N SER A 47 2.75 19.33 -13.77
CA SER A 47 2.91 18.41 -14.91
C SER A 47 4.39 18.13 -15.20
N PHE A 48 4.61 17.05 -15.93
CA PHE A 48 5.91 16.68 -16.48
C PHE A 48 5.75 15.98 -17.82
N VAL A 49 6.84 15.89 -18.59
CA VAL A 49 6.89 15.06 -19.80
C VAL A 49 7.67 13.80 -19.46
N PRO A 50 7.05 12.61 -19.49
CA PRO A 50 7.70 11.36 -19.10
C PRO A 50 8.79 10.90 -20.06
N GLY A 51 8.86 11.50 -21.26
CA GLY A 51 9.83 11.17 -22.29
C GLY A 51 9.43 10.02 -23.19
N GLU A 52 10.16 9.85 -24.28
CA GLU A 52 9.97 8.77 -25.24
C GLU A 52 10.79 7.54 -24.86
N LYS A 53 10.30 6.35 -25.22
CA LYS A 53 11.08 5.12 -25.05
C LYS A 53 12.25 5.11 -26.01
N LYS A 54 13.43 4.71 -25.55
CA LYS A 54 14.59 4.47 -26.43
C LYS A 54 14.24 3.45 -27.51
N PRO A 55 14.75 3.56 -28.74
CA PRO A 55 14.49 2.60 -29.82
C PRO A 55 14.83 1.14 -29.45
N THR A 56 15.81 0.96 -28.58
CA THR A 56 16.19 -0.35 -28.03
C THR A 56 15.16 -0.95 -27.06
N GLY A 57 14.14 -0.19 -26.65
CA GLY A 57 13.20 -0.57 -25.60
C GLY A 57 13.78 -0.53 -24.18
N ALA A 58 15.07 -0.25 -24.04
CA ALA A 58 15.81 -0.38 -22.77
C ALA A 58 15.77 0.89 -21.88
N GLY A 59 14.70 1.67 -21.90
CA GLY A 59 14.57 2.82 -21.01
C GLY A 59 13.90 4.03 -21.68
N ILE A 60 13.94 5.15 -20.98
CA ILE A 60 13.44 6.44 -21.45
C ILE A 60 14.61 7.26 -22.02
N ASP A 61 14.38 7.92 -23.15
CA ASP A 61 15.29 8.94 -23.65
C ASP A 61 15.12 10.21 -22.81
N MET A 62 16.05 10.42 -21.90
CA MET A 62 16.00 11.53 -20.96
C MET A 62 16.06 12.91 -21.62
N ALA A 63 16.59 13.02 -22.84
CA ALA A 63 16.60 14.27 -23.59
C ALA A 63 15.20 14.73 -24.02
N THR A 64 14.23 13.82 -24.06
CA THR A 64 12.83 14.10 -24.41
C THR A 64 11.94 14.39 -23.20
N THR A 65 12.50 14.36 -21.98
CA THR A 65 11.78 14.58 -20.72
C THR A 65 11.71 16.07 -20.35
N LYS A 66 10.73 16.42 -19.49
CA LYS A 66 10.68 17.72 -18.84
C LYS A 66 10.27 17.55 -17.37
N ASN A 67 10.93 18.23 -16.45
CA ASN A 67 10.72 18.12 -15.01
C ASN A 67 11.01 16.70 -14.48
N VAL A 68 11.88 15.92 -15.08
CA VAL A 68 12.28 14.58 -14.66
C VAL A 68 13.77 14.58 -14.33
N LEU A 69 14.11 14.14 -13.14
CA LEU A 69 15.50 13.91 -12.72
C LEU A 69 16.05 12.64 -13.36
N TRP A 70 15.31 11.55 -13.22
CA TRP A 70 15.64 10.24 -13.79
C TRP A 70 14.37 9.39 -13.99
N ALA A 71 14.50 8.35 -14.81
CA ALA A 71 13.48 7.35 -15.01
C ALA A 71 14.12 5.95 -14.93
N ALA A 72 13.63 5.11 -14.02
CA ALA A 72 14.10 3.74 -13.83
C ALA A 72 13.10 2.73 -14.42
N ARG A 73 13.62 1.62 -14.98
CA ARG A 73 12.79 0.49 -15.45
C ARG A 73 12.31 -0.33 -14.26
N LEU A 74 11.05 -0.77 -14.31
CA LEU A 74 10.44 -1.60 -13.26
C LEU A 74 10.16 -3.05 -13.69
N GLY A 75 9.82 -3.30 -14.92
CA GLY A 75 9.43 -4.63 -15.38
C GLY A 75 8.22 -4.56 -16.32
N ALA A 76 7.33 -5.54 -16.24
CA ALA A 76 6.04 -5.56 -16.93
C ALA A 76 4.89 -5.15 -16.01
N TYR A 77 5.03 -5.41 -14.71
CA TYR A 77 4.04 -5.11 -13.67
C TYR A 77 4.73 -4.50 -12.44
N ALA A 78 4.19 -3.40 -11.94
CA ALA A 78 4.57 -2.80 -10.67
C ALA A 78 3.30 -2.28 -9.98
N TYR A 79 2.90 -2.96 -8.91
CA TYR A 79 1.72 -2.63 -8.10
C TYR A 79 2.12 -2.16 -6.69
N GLY A 80 3.33 -2.46 -6.24
CA GLY A 80 3.90 -1.91 -5.01
C GLY A 80 4.22 -0.43 -5.16
N ASN A 81 3.92 0.37 -4.14
CA ASN A 81 4.26 1.78 -4.17
C ASN A 81 5.73 1.97 -3.77
N PRO A 82 6.43 2.93 -4.34
CA PRO A 82 7.79 3.25 -3.91
C PRO A 82 7.80 3.79 -2.48
N THR A 83 8.91 3.56 -1.78
CA THR A 83 9.24 4.20 -0.51
C THR A 83 10.62 4.81 -0.59
N VAL A 84 10.85 5.87 0.17
CA VAL A 84 12.10 6.63 0.15
C VAL A 84 12.65 6.73 1.56
N SER A 85 13.89 6.32 1.76
CA SER A 85 14.57 6.48 3.04
C SER A 85 16.09 6.50 2.88
N GLY A 86 16.74 7.45 3.55
CA GLY A 86 18.19 7.53 3.64
C GLY A 86 18.90 7.61 2.28
N GLY A 87 18.36 8.36 1.32
CA GLY A 87 18.94 8.50 -0.02
C GLY A 87 18.71 7.31 -0.94
N LYS A 88 17.76 6.43 -0.62
CA LYS A 88 17.40 5.24 -1.38
C LYS A 88 15.91 5.18 -1.67
N VAL A 89 15.56 4.60 -2.82
CA VAL A 89 14.18 4.33 -3.25
C VAL A 89 13.99 2.83 -3.35
N PHE A 90 12.96 2.31 -2.70
CA PHE A 90 12.64 0.88 -2.68
C PHE A 90 11.31 0.63 -3.36
N ILE A 91 11.23 -0.39 -4.22
CA ILE A 91 10.00 -0.73 -4.94
C ILE A 91 9.95 -2.22 -5.29
N GLY A 92 8.75 -2.81 -5.15
CA GLY A 92 8.47 -4.16 -5.63
C GLY A 92 8.02 -4.16 -7.08
N THR A 93 8.43 -5.18 -7.84
CA THR A 93 8.08 -5.38 -9.25
C THR A 93 7.97 -6.86 -9.59
N ASP A 94 7.58 -7.18 -10.83
CA ASP A 94 7.76 -8.51 -11.40
C ASP A 94 9.24 -8.78 -11.75
N ASP A 95 9.55 -10.03 -12.10
CA ASP A 95 10.91 -10.50 -12.41
C ASP A 95 11.33 -10.32 -13.88
N THR A 96 10.67 -9.44 -14.64
CA THR A 96 11.02 -9.22 -16.06
C THR A 96 12.45 -8.75 -16.25
N LEU A 97 12.96 -7.91 -15.34
CA LEU A 97 14.31 -7.34 -15.44
C LEU A 97 15.40 -8.25 -14.88
N VAL A 98 15.05 -9.41 -14.33
CA VAL A 98 16.04 -10.34 -13.77
C VAL A 98 17.03 -10.83 -14.83
N THR A 99 16.59 -10.94 -16.09
CA THR A 99 17.40 -11.38 -17.23
C THR A 99 18.48 -10.38 -17.65
N ASP A 100 18.49 -9.16 -17.09
CA ASP A 100 19.61 -8.23 -17.26
C ASP A 100 20.89 -8.72 -16.54
N ASP A 101 20.77 -9.74 -15.68
CA ASP A 101 21.88 -10.43 -15.05
C ASP A 101 21.86 -11.93 -15.43
N PRO A 102 22.86 -12.45 -16.15
CA PRO A 102 22.86 -13.85 -16.64
C PRO A 102 22.89 -14.92 -15.56
N ARG A 103 23.12 -14.55 -14.28
CA ARG A 103 23.02 -15.48 -13.14
C ARG A 103 21.59 -15.97 -12.90
N PHE A 104 20.58 -15.18 -13.30
CA PHE A 104 19.18 -15.44 -13.00
C PHE A 104 18.36 -15.79 -14.24
N LYS A 105 17.28 -16.51 -14.01
CA LYS A 105 16.26 -16.79 -15.03
C LYS A 105 14.93 -16.25 -14.57
N ARG A 106 14.12 -15.75 -15.52
CA ARG A 106 12.75 -15.35 -15.25
C ARG A 106 11.91 -16.56 -14.85
N THR A 107 11.15 -16.43 -13.78
CA THR A 107 10.25 -17.46 -13.26
C THR A 107 8.77 -17.05 -13.29
N GLU A 108 8.45 -15.87 -13.82
CA GLU A 108 7.14 -15.21 -13.73
C GLU A 108 6.76 -14.96 -12.26
N SER A 109 7.62 -14.31 -11.56
CA SER A 109 7.52 -14.05 -10.14
C SER A 109 7.90 -12.60 -9.82
N GLY A 110 8.67 -12.35 -8.75
CA GLY A 110 8.87 -11.00 -8.25
C GLY A 110 10.31 -10.58 -7.99
N MET A 111 10.46 -9.29 -7.79
CA MET A 111 11.73 -8.67 -7.43
C MET A 111 11.49 -7.45 -6.55
N VAL A 112 12.38 -7.19 -5.59
CA VAL A 112 12.50 -5.91 -4.91
C VAL A 112 13.74 -5.20 -5.44
N GLN A 113 13.60 -3.92 -5.78
CA GLN A 113 14.70 -3.07 -6.21
C GLN A 113 14.96 -1.99 -5.17
N CYS A 114 16.23 -1.74 -4.89
CA CYS A 114 16.73 -0.56 -4.20
C CYS A 114 17.50 0.29 -5.19
N LEU A 115 17.07 1.53 -5.36
CA LEU A 115 17.65 2.50 -6.28
C LEU A 115 18.29 3.64 -5.49
N ASP A 116 19.36 4.20 -6.01
CA ASP A 116 19.93 5.46 -5.53
C ASP A 116 18.95 6.61 -5.78
N GLU A 117 18.60 7.36 -4.75
CA GLU A 117 17.59 8.41 -4.83
C GLU A 117 17.98 9.55 -5.77
N ALA A 118 19.26 9.89 -5.82
CA ALA A 118 19.74 11.00 -6.65
C ALA A 118 19.79 10.66 -8.13
N THR A 119 20.04 9.40 -8.49
CA THR A 119 20.35 8.99 -9.86
C THR A 119 19.41 7.96 -10.47
N GLY A 120 18.59 7.27 -9.66
CA GLY A 120 17.75 6.16 -10.10
C GLY A 120 18.52 4.89 -10.45
N LYS A 121 19.83 4.82 -10.19
CA LYS A 121 20.65 3.63 -10.46
C LYS A 121 20.34 2.52 -9.47
N LEU A 122 20.31 1.27 -9.95
CA LEU A 122 20.17 0.10 -9.11
C LEU A 122 21.36 0.00 -8.14
N LEU A 123 21.08 -0.05 -6.85
CA LEU A 123 22.04 -0.33 -5.78
C LEU A 123 22.06 -1.83 -5.48
N TRP A 124 20.90 -2.42 -5.23
CA TRP A 124 20.76 -3.85 -5.05
C TRP A 124 19.35 -4.33 -5.41
N ARG A 125 19.20 -5.65 -5.55
CA ARG A 125 17.91 -6.31 -5.76
C ARG A 125 17.77 -7.60 -4.98
N LEU A 126 16.54 -7.95 -4.61
CA LEU A 126 16.14 -9.28 -4.20
C LEU A 126 15.35 -9.93 -5.36
N VAL A 127 15.79 -11.09 -5.84
CA VAL A 127 15.00 -11.91 -6.76
C VAL A 127 14.18 -12.89 -5.94
N VAL A 128 12.85 -12.91 -6.15
CA VAL A 128 11.93 -13.82 -5.46
C VAL A 128 11.41 -14.83 -6.48
N PRO A 129 11.87 -16.09 -6.45
CA PRO A 129 11.43 -17.12 -7.39
C PRO A 129 9.96 -17.48 -7.18
N LYS A 130 9.32 -17.98 -8.23
CA LYS A 130 7.94 -18.46 -8.16
C LYS A 130 7.82 -19.65 -7.21
N ARG A 131 6.90 -19.56 -6.27
CA ARG A 131 6.52 -20.70 -5.44
C ARG A 131 5.79 -21.74 -6.28
N THR A 132 6.19 -23.00 -6.17
CA THR A 132 5.60 -24.11 -6.94
C THR A 132 4.28 -24.58 -6.33
N LYS A 133 3.41 -25.18 -7.15
CA LYS A 133 2.07 -25.62 -6.71
C LYS A 133 2.11 -26.78 -5.71
N GLU A 134 3.17 -27.57 -5.68
CA GLU A 134 3.31 -28.75 -4.82
C GLU A 134 3.30 -28.39 -3.32
N ARG A 135 3.62 -27.14 -3.01
CA ARG A 135 3.60 -26.61 -1.64
C ARG A 135 2.26 -25.94 -1.26
N LEU A 136 1.26 -25.98 -2.12
CA LEU A 136 -0.05 -25.37 -1.88
C LEU A 136 -1.12 -26.47 -1.72
N PRO A 137 -2.21 -26.21 -0.97
CA PRO A 137 -3.35 -27.10 -0.94
C PRO A 137 -3.96 -27.32 -2.33
N GLU A 138 -4.57 -28.48 -2.55
CA GLU A 138 -5.37 -28.74 -3.76
C GLU A 138 -6.48 -27.67 -3.89
N LYS A 139 -6.69 -27.17 -5.11
CA LYS A 139 -7.62 -26.07 -5.43
C LYS A 139 -7.25 -24.69 -4.86
N ALA A 140 -6.02 -24.54 -4.38
CA ALA A 140 -5.51 -23.21 -4.08
C ALA A 140 -5.45 -22.35 -5.36
N HIS A 141 -5.84 -21.08 -5.23
CA HIS A 141 -5.76 -20.10 -6.32
C HIS A 141 -4.67 -19.08 -6.03
N TYR A 142 -3.44 -19.40 -6.45
CA TYR A 142 -2.27 -18.54 -6.27
C TYR A 142 -1.53 -18.36 -7.60
N GLY A 143 -2.28 -17.94 -8.61
CA GLY A 143 -1.81 -17.85 -10.00
C GLY A 143 -1.17 -16.50 -10.36
N GLN A 144 -1.40 -15.48 -9.57
CA GLN A 144 -1.03 -14.09 -9.91
C GLN A 144 0.36 -13.69 -9.39
N GLN A 145 1.20 -14.63 -8.98
CA GLN A 145 2.59 -14.38 -8.59
C GLN A 145 3.38 -13.61 -9.67
N LYS A 146 3.00 -13.76 -10.94
CA LYS A 146 3.59 -13.04 -12.10
C LYS A 146 3.48 -11.51 -12.01
N PHE A 147 2.59 -10.98 -11.18
CA PHE A 147 2.50 -9.55 -10.92
C PHE A 147 3.58 -9.04 -9.96
N GLY A 148 4.37 -9.96 -9.43
CA GLY A 148 5.54 -9.65 -8.63
C GLY A 148 5.24 -9.21 -7.22
N VAL A 149 6.21 -8.56 -6.61
CA VAL A 149 6.10 -8.03 -5.25
C VAL A 149 5.21 -6.79 -5.29
N SER A 150 3.96 -6.93 -4.83
CA SER A 150 2.92 -5.89 -4.87
C SER A 150 2.78 -5.12 -3.56
N SER A 151 3.41 -5.57 -2.48
CA SER A 151 3.47 -4.81 -1.22
C SER A 151 4.46 -3.65 -1.33
N SER A 152 4.15 -2.53 -0.67
CA SER A 152 5.08 -1.42 -0.51
C SER A 152 6.09 -1.75 0.59
N PRO A 153 7.40 -1.64 0.35
CA PRO A 153 8.40 -1.86 1.40
C PRO A 153 8.23 -0.86 2.56
N ALA A 154 8.55 -1.29 3.78
CA ALA A 154 8.65 -0.40 4.94
C ALA A 154 10.10 -0.35 5.40
N VAL A 155 10.65 0.84 5.59
CA VAL A 155 12.06 1.05 5.94
C VAL A 155 12.16 1.71 7.31
N VAL A 156 12.70 0.99 8.28
CA VAL A 156 12.86 1.47 9.66
C VAL A 156 14.18 0.96 10.24
N ASP A 157 14.93 1.82 10.86
CA ASP A 157 16.18 1.50 11.58
C ASP A 157 17.20 0.70 10.73
N GLY A 158 17.39 1.11 9.46
CA GLY A 158 18.34 0.45 8.55
C GLY A 158 17.87 -0.90 8.00
N ARG A 159 16.59 -1.23 8.15
CA ARG A 159 15.98 -2.49 7.70
C ARG A 159 14.82 -2.24 6.75
N VAL A 160 14.67 -3.11 5.77
CA VAL A 160 13.58 -3.08 4.79
C VAL A 160 12.68 -4.29 5.01
N TYR A 161 11.41 -4.08 5.29
CA TYR A 161 10.41 -5.11 5.51
C TYR A 161 9.45 -5.17 4.33
N VAL A 162 9.22 -6.34 3.80
CA VAL A 162 8.34 -6.53 2.64
C VAL A 162 7.64 -7.89 2.67
N LEU A 163 6.37 -7.92 2.30
CA LEU A 163 5.67 -9.16 1.98
C LEU A 163 5.90 -9.49 0.51
N THR A 164 6.56 -10.60 0.25
CA THR A 164 6.90 -11.01 -1.12
C THR A 164 5.73 -11.72 -1.81
N ASN A 165 5.80 -11.81 -3.13
CA ASN A 165 4.86 -12.61 -3.92
C ASN A 165 4.99 -14.14 -3.69
N ALA A 166 6.00 -14.61 -2.96
CA ALA A 166 6.08 -15.98 -2.45
C ALA A 166 5.30 -16.19 -1.14
N CYS A 167 4.57 -15.16 -0.65
CA CYS A 167 3.87 -15.13 0.63
C CYS A 167 4.83 -15.29 1.82
N GLU A 168 5.97 -14.61 1.75
CA GLU A 168 6.99 -14.55 2.79
C GLU A 168 7.17 -13.11 3.26
N VAL A 169 7.26 -12.90 4.56
CA VAL A 169 7.74 -11.62 5.09
C VAL A 169 9.24 -11.68 5.19
N VAL A 170 9.93 -10.79 4.50
CA VAL A 170 11.39 -10.71 4.53
C VAL A 170 11.84 -9.39 5.14
N CYS A 171 12.90 -9.44 5.93
CA CYS A 171 13.64 -8.30 6.43
C CYS A 171 15.00 -8.27 5.75
N LEU A 172 15.30 -7.17 5.08
CA LEU A 172 16.54 -6.99 4.35
C LEU A 172 17.39 -5.91 5.02
N ASP A 173 18.71 -6.03 4.91
CA ASP A 173 19.59 -4.91 5.19
C ASP A 173 19.40 -3.80 4.16
N VAL A 174 19.38 -2.56 4.61
CA VAL A 174 19.15 -1.38 3.75
C VAL A 174 20.26 -1.17 2.71
N ASN A 175 21.45 -1.72 2.94
CA ASN A 175 22.61 -1.63 2.05
C ASN A 175 22.78 -2.88 1.16
N GLY A 176 21.97 -3.92 1.38
CA GLY A 176 22.14 -5.22 0.72
C GLY A 176 23.51 -5.82 1.05
N GLN A 177 24.12 -6.53 0.09
CA GLN A 177 25.44 -7.17 0.27
C GLN A 177 26.64 -6.19 0.23
N ALA A 178 26.40 -4.87 0.13
CA ALA A 178 27.50 -3.90 -0.04
C ALA A 178 28.40 -3.77 1.18
N ASP A 179 27.91 -4.05 2.39
CA ASP A 179 28.62 -4.01 3.66
C ASP A 179 28.81 -5.40 4.28
N GLY A 180 28.59 -6.46 3.51
CA GLY A 180 28.77 -7.87 3.89
C GLY A 180 27.44 -8.59 4.10
N ASN A 181 27.51 -9.92 4.16
CA ASN A 181 26.37 -10.79 4.38
C ASN A 181 26.08 -10.90 5.88
N GLN A 182 24.87 -10.58 6.30
CA GLN A 182 24.39 -10.66 7.66
C GLN A 182 23.11 -11.53 7.72
N GLY A 183 22.75 -12.03 8.90
CA GLY A 183 21.51 -12.81 9.05
C GLY A 183 21.55 -14.19 8.43
N VAL A 184 20.77 -14.46 7.39
CA VAL A 184 20.78 -15.73 6.67
C VAL A 184 21.98 -15.79 5.71
N THR A 185 22.34 -16.99 5.24
CA THR A 185 23.53 -17.18 4.39
C THR A 185 23.20 -17.98 3.12
N ASP A 186 21.92 -18.14 2.80
CA ASP A 186 21.44 -18.95 1.67
C ASP A 186 20.77 -18.13 0.55
N GLU A 187 20.98 -16.79 0.50
CA GLU A 187 20.35 -15.91 -0.49
C GLU A 187 20.67 -16.32 -1.92
N GLY A 188 21.90 -16.79 -2.18
CA GLY A 188 22.30 -17.30 -3.49
C GLY A 188 21.46 -18.49 -3.95
N GLN A 189 21.05 -19.36 -3.03
CA GLN A 189 20.10 -20.44 -3.29
C GLN A 189 18.66 -19.93 -3.35
N TYR A 190 18.29 -19.04 -2.42
CA TYR A 190 16.95 -18.46 -2.37
C TYR A 190 16.58 -17.79 -3.69
N MET A 191 17.44 -16.90 -4.21
CA MET A 191 17.16 -16.10 -5.39
C MET A 191 17.08 -16.91 -6.70
N VAL A 192 17.61 -18.12 -6.75
CA VAL A 192 17.46 -19.00 -7.93
C VAL A 192 16.38 -20.06 -7.75
N GLY A 193 15.84 -20.20 -6.54
CA GLY A 193 14.83 -21.21 -6.19
C GLY A 193 15.39 -22.62 -6.01
N PRO A 194 14.54 -23.54 -5.51
CA PRO A 194 14.94 -24.91 -5.22
C PRO A 194 15.36 -25.66 -6.49
N GLY A 195 16.31 -26.59 -6.34
CA GLY A 195 16.80 -27.45 -7.43
C GLY A 195 17.76 -26.78 -8.42
N ASN A 196 18.02 -25.47 -8.30
CA ASN A 196 19.03 -24.78 -9.07
C ASN A 196 20.34 -24.65 -8.29
N LYS A 197 21.46 -24.51 -9.02
CA LYS A 197 22.76 -24.24 -8.39
C LYS A 197 22.76 -22.84 -7.79
N PRO A 198 23.15 -22.65 -6.51
CA PRO A 198 23.28 -21.35 -5.89
C PRO A 198 24.17 -20.41 -6.72
N VAL A 199 23.79 -19.14 -6.79
CA VAL A 199 24.61 -18.10 -7.41
C VAL A 199 25.57 -17.50 -6.40
N GLU A 200 26.73 -17.05 -6.89
CA GLU A 200 27.65 -16.24 -6.11
C GLU A 200 27.04 -14.84 -5.89
N LEU A 201 27.01 -14.39 -4.64
CA LEU A 201 26.47 -13.09 -4.26
C LEU A 201 27.40 -11.96 -4.69
N LYS A 202 26.81 -10.83 -5.05
CA LYS A 202 27.49 -9.58 -5.40
C LYS A 202 26.98 -8.45 -4.51
N ALA A 203 27.72 -7.36 -4.41
CA ALA A 203 27.31 -6.15 -3.69
C ALA A 203 25.97 -5.56 -4.18
N THR A 204 25.52 -5.93 -5.40
CA THR A 204 24.24 -5.54 -5.96
C THR A 204 23.09 -6.51 -5.69
N ASP A 205 23.29 -7.47 -4.81
CA ASP A 205 22.24 -8.39 -4.35
C ASP A 205 21.75 -7.96 -2.96
N ALA A 206 20.53 -8.34 -2.62
CA ALA A 206 19.97 -8.09 -1.29
C ALA A 206 20.64 -8.98 -0.24
N ASP A 207 20.66 -8.50 1.00
CA ASP A 207 21.04 -9.23 2.19
C ASP A 207 19.81 -9.49 3.06
N ILE A 208 19.48 -10.76 3.32
CA ILE A 208 18.28 -11.15 4.09
C ILE A 208 18.66 -11.36 5.56
N LEU A 209 18.20 -10.46 6.41
CA LEU A 209 18.43 -10.56 7.86
C LEU A 209 17.60 -11.68 8.50
N TRP A 210 16.35 -11.83 8.07
CA TRP A 210 15.45 -12.90 8.44
C TRP A 210 14.27 -13.01 7.45
N ARG A 211 13.60 -14.16 7.42
CA ARG A 211 12.38 -14.39 6.67
C ARG A 211 11.40 -15.27 7.44
N VAL A 212 10.10 -15.07 7.20
CA VAL A 212 9.00 -15.88 7.73
C VAL A 212 8.15 -16.33 6.56
N ASP A 213 8.05 -17.62 6.35
CA ASP A 213 7.21 -18.23 5.32
C ASP A 213 5.78 -18.39 5.86
N LEU A 214 4.86 -17.51 5.47
CA LEU A 214 3.50 -17.52 6.01
C LEU A 214 2.73 -18.80 5.65
N ILE A 215 3.07 -19.45 4.53
CA ILE A 215 2.44 -20.71 4.10
C ILE A 215 2.90 -21.86 4.97
N ASP A 216 4.21 -22.03 5.09
CA ASP A 216 4.79 -23.18 5.79
C ASP A 216 4.75 -23.00 7.32
N ASP A 217 5.03 -21.79 7.82
CA ASP A 217 5.14 -21.50 9.26
C ASP A 217 3.77 -21.28 9.92
N LEU A 218 2.79 -20.71 9.19
CA LEU A 218 1.48 -20.34 9.72
C LEU A 218 0.29 -21.07 9.08
N GLY A 219 0.55 -21.91 8.07
CA GLY A 219 -0.48 -22.67 7.37
C GLY A 219 -1.39 -21.83 6.48
N ILE A 220 -0.92 -20.66 6.02
CA ILE A 220 -1.69 -19.77 5.16
C ILE A 220 -1.94 -20.43 3.78
N CYS A 221 -3.09 -20.13 3.18
CA CYS A 221 -3.36 -20.42 1.76
C CYS A 221 -3.71 -19.10 1.07
N PRO A 222 -2.75 -18.44 0.41
CA PRO A 222 -3.01 -17.18 -0.24
C PRO A 222 -3.93 -17.36 -1.45
N HIS A 223 -4.68 -16.30 -1.78
CA HIS A 223 -5.51 -16.22 -2.98
C HIS A 223 -4.97 -15.13 -3.91
N ASP A 224 -4.89 -15.41 -5.21
CA ASP A 224 -4.32 -14.56 -6.26
C ASP A 224 -2.88 -14.15 -6.00
N LEU A 225 -2.64 -13.24 -5.09
CA LEU A 225 -1.32 -12.71 -4.74
C LEU A 225 -1.23 -12.32 -3.26
N ALA A 226 -0.01 -12.21 -2.75
CA ALA A 226 0.27 -11.64 -1.44
C ALA A 226 0.67 -10.17 -1.61
N SER A 227 -0.10 -9.22 -1.05
CA SER A 227 0.05 -7.79 -1.36
C SER A 227 -0.11 -6.82 -0.20
N CYS A 228 -0.36 -7.28 1.01
CA CYS A 228 -0.46 -6.39 2.17
C CYS A 228 0.85 -5.64 2.41
N SER A 229 0.80 -4.31 2.45
CA SER A 229 1.97 -3.48 2.79
C SER A 229 2.16 -3.45 4.31
N PRO A 230 3.31 -3.88 4.83
CA PRO A 230 3.54 -3.98 6.27
C PRO A 230 3.55 -2.62 6.96
N LEU A 231 3.07 -2.57 8.21
CA LEU A 231 3.20 -1.45 9.14
C LEU A 231 4.29 -1.79 10.16
N VAL A 232 5.34 -0.99 10.23
CA VAL A 232 6.34 -1.11 11.29
C VAL A 232 6.02 -0.09 12.38
N PHE A 233 5.67 -0.58 13.56
CA PHE A 233 5.28 0.24 14.70
C PHE A 233 5.63 -0.42 16.03
N GLY A 234 6.22 0.34 16.96
CA GLY A 234 6.52 -0.14 18.31
C GLY A 234 7.48 -1.32 18.38
N GLY A 235 8.35 -1.51 17.37
CA GLY A 235 9.27 -2.65 17.28
C GLY A 235 8.66 -3.92 16.67
N PHE A 236 7.44 -3.83 16.12
CA PHE A 236 6.74 -4.94 15.47
C PHE A 236 6.34 -4.60 14.04
N VAL A 237 6.28 -5.63 13.20
CA VAL A 237 5.76 -5.59 11.84
C VAL A 237 4.35 -6.17 11.85
N TYR A 238 3.35 -5.35 11.54
CA TYR A 238 1.95 -5.76 11.44
C TYR A 238 1.54 -5.92 9.99
N LEU A 239 0.79 -6.97 9.68
CA LEU A 239 0.28 -7.21 8.33
C LEU A 239 -0.90 -8.19 8.33
N GLU A 240 -1.64 -8.18 7.24
CA GLU A 240 -2.56 -9.25 6.85
C GLU A 240 -1.81 -10.35 6.11
N THR A 241 -2.22 -11.59 6.33
CA THR A 241 -1.46 -12.76 5.88
C THR A 241 -1.69 -13.14 4.43
N SER A 242 -2.63 -12.50 3.74
CA SER A 242 -3.12 -12.88 2.40
C SER A 242 -3.82 -14.23 2.35
N ASN A 243 -4.23 -14.80 3.50
CA ASN A 243 -5.10 -15.96 3.51
C ASN A 243 -6.40 -15.65 2.74
N GLY A 244 -6.90 -16.59 1.94
CA GLY A 244 -8.03 -16.30 1.07
C GLY A 244 -8.86 -17.52 0.70
N THR A 245 -9.81 -17.31 -0.20
CA THR A 245 -10.70 -18.35 -0.69
C THR A 245 -9.99 -19.26 -1.70
N ASN A 246 -10.56 -20.44 -1.96
CA ASN A 246 -10.11 -21.34 -3.01
C ASN A 246 -10.48 -20.82 -4.42
N GLU A 247 -9.98 -21.50 -5.46
CA GLU A 247 -10.24 -21.15 -6.87
C GLU A 247 -11.75 -20.99 -7.22
N PRO A 248 -12.68 -21.85 -6.75
CA PRO A 248 -14.12 -21.64 -6.98
C PRO A 248 -14.74 -20.49 -6.18
N HIS A 249 -14.01 -19.84 -5.27
CA HIS A 249 -14.50 -18.81 -4.35
C HIS A 249 -15.65 -19.27 -3.45
N ASP A 250 -15.68 -20.52 -3.07
CA ASP A 250 -16.76 -21.09 -2.26
C ASP A 250 -16.36 -21.37 -0.79
N LYS A 251 -15.07 -21.42 -0.46
CA LYS A 251 -14.58 -21.58 0.90
C LYS A 251 -13.13 -21.13 1.06
N CYS A 252 -12.73 -20.83 2.27
CA CYS A 252 -11.32 -20.74 2.66
C CYS A 252 -10.76 -22.16 2.87
N LEU A 253 -9.56 -22.44 2.32
CA LEU A 253 -8.90 -23.75 2.48
C LEU A 253 -8.19 -23.89 3.83
N ARG A 254 -7.93 -22.79 4.50
CA ARG A 254 -7.27 -22.69 5.79
C ARG A 254 -8.06 -21.79 6.75
N PRO A 255 -9.29 -22.20 7.15
CA PRO A 255 -10.19 -21.31 7.91
C PRO A 255 -9.67 -20.97 9.31
N ASP A 256 -8.78 -21.79 9.87
CA ASP A 256 -8.19 -21.60 11.20
C ASP A 256 -6.82 -20.89 11.16
N ALA A 257 -6.28 -20.63 9.96
CA ALA A 257 -5.03 -19.88 9.83
C ALA A 257 -5.23 -18.41 10.23
N PRO A 258 -4.22 -17.76 10.84
CA PRO A 258 -4.34 -16.38 11.28
C PRO A 258 -4.52 -15.42 10.10
N SER A 259 -5.31 -14.38 10.32
CA SER A 259 -5.60 -13.31 9.36
C SER A 259 -4.72 -12.10 9.59
N PHE A 260 -4.52 -11.72 10.84
CA PHE A 260 -3.74 -10.57 11.29
C PHE A 260 -2.61 -11.03 12.18
N ILE A 261 -1.40 -10.57 11.92
CA ILE A 261 -0.21 -10.96 12.67
C ILE A 261 0.66 -9.76 13.06
N ALA A 262 1.44 -9.97 14.11
CA ALA A 262 2.55 -9.10 14.49
C ALA A 262 3.83 -9.92 14.59
N ILE A 263 4.88 -9.47 13.91
CA ILE A 263 6.21 -10.09 13.88
C ILE A 263 7.18 -9.17 14.62
N ASP A 264 8.02 -9.70 15.50
CA ASP A 264 9.12 -8.95 16.10
C ASP A 264 10.08 -8.46 15.00
N ALA A 265 10.19 -7.16 14.85
CA ALA A 265 10.91 -6.54 13.74
C ALA A 265 12.41 -6.85 13.74
N LYS A 266 12.99 -7.14 14.91
CA LYS A 266 14.41 -7.45 15.05
C LYS A 266 14.75 -8.89 14.70
N THR A 267 13.88 -9.83 15.09
CA THR A 267 14.17 -11.26 15.07
C THR A 267 13.41 -12.06 14.02
N GLY A 268 12.34 -11.53 13.44
CA GLY A 268 11.44 -12.25 12.55
C GLY A 268 10.50 -13.23 13.27
N ARG A 269 10.52 -13.28 14.60
CA ARG A 269 9.64 -14.18 15.35
C ARG A 269 8.21 -13.65 15.33
N VAL A 270 7.24 -14.50 14.98
CA VAL A 270 5.81 -14.18 15.11
C VAL A 270 5.50 -13.98 16.59
N ALA A 271 5.14 -12.75 16.96
CA ALA A 271 4.87 -12.36 18.34
C ALA A 271 3.40 -12.54 18.71
N ALA A 272 2.49 -12.21 17.78
CA ALA A 272 1.06 -12.34 18.02
C ALA A 272 0.30 -12.66 16.73
N ILE A 273 -0.84 -13.32 16.88
CA ILE A 273 -1.78 -13.69 15.83
C ILE A 273 -3.20 -13.31 16.28
N ASP A 274 -4.13 -13.11 15.34
CA ASP A 274 -5.53 -12.93 15.69
C ASP A 274 -6.21 -14.25 16.08
N ASN A 275 -7.44 -14.13 16.59
CA ASN A 275 -8.32 -15.26 16.89
C ASN A 275 -9.76 -14.96 16.44
N GLU A 276 -9.90 -14.25 15.32
CA GLU A 276 -11.20 -13.80 14.82
C GLU A 276 -11.89 -14.82 13.94
N GLY A 277 -11.13 -15.79 13.38
CA GLY A 277 -11.68 -16.86 12.56
C GLY A 277 -12.22 -16.38 11.22
N LEU A 278 -11.61 -15.30 10.64
CA LEU A 278 -12.07 -14.68 9.41
C LEU A 278 -12.16 -15.67 8.23
N GLY A 279 -11.35 -16.73 8.23
CA GLY A 279 -11.39 -17.76 7.20
C GLY A 279 -12.77 -18.39 7.01
N ARG A 280 -13.68 -18.31 8.02
CA ARG A 280 -15.05 -18.83 7.95
C ARG A 280 -16.06 -17.82 7.41
N THR A 281 -15.68 -16.53 7.34
CA THR A 281 -16.61 -15.43 6.98
C THR A 281 -16.08 -14.53 5.88
N MET A 282 -14.85 -14.77 5.40
CA MET A 282 -14.21 -13.93 4.37
C MET A 282 -14.88 -14.04 3.00
N TRP A 283 -14.84 -12.95 2.27
CA TRP A 283 -15.42 -12.88 0.92
C TRP A 283 -14.42 -13.23 -0.16
N HIS A 284 -13.14 -12.90 0.02
CA HIS A 284 -12.12 -13.14 -1.00
C HIS A 284 -10.73 -13.35 -0.39
N CYS A 285 -9.98 -12.28 -0.08
CA CYS A 285 -8.61 -12.35 0.39
C CYS A 285 -8.25 -11.19 1.34
N LEU A 286 -7.22 -11.38 2.13
CA LEU A 286 -6.71 -10.41 3.09
C LEU A 286 -5.58 -9.59 2.44
N TRP A 287 -5.89 -8.37 2.01
CA TRP A 287 -4.94 -7.49 1.29
C TRP A 287 -4.82 -6.09 1.90
N SER A 288 -5.65 -5.72 2.88
CA SER A 288 -5.67 -4.37 3.44
C SER A 288 -4.41 -4.09 4.27
N PRO A 289 -3.64 -3.02 3.94
CA PRO A 289 -2.54 -2.60 4.81
C PRO A 289 -3.07 -2.04 6.13
N PRO A 290 -2.46 -2.40 7.28
CA PRO A 290 -2.87 -1.84 8.57
C PRO A 290 -2.41 -0.41 8.77
N SER A 291 -3.08 0.30 9.69
CA SER A 291 -2.69 1.59 10.22
C SER A 291 -2.64 1.57 11.75
N ALA A 292 -2.10 2.61 12.38
CA ALA A 292 -2.06 2.72 13.83
C ALA A 292 -2.37 4.13 14.30
N GLY A 293 -2.78 4.24 15.57
CA GLY A 293 -3.02 5.52 16.22
C GLY A 293 -3.15 5.38 17.72
N VAL A 294 -3.22 6.51 18.41
CA VAL A 294 -3.44 6.55 19.87
C VAL A 294 -4.88 6.98 20.13
N VAL A 295 -5.65 6.12 20.80
CA VAL A 295 -7.04 6.36 21.16
C VAL A 295 -7.20 6.21 22.67
N ASN A 296 -7.70 7.25 23.34
CA ASN A 296 -7.84 7.27 24.81
C ASN A 296 -6.53 6.89 25.55
N GLY A 297 -5.38 7.33 25.05
CA GLY A 297 -4.05 7.03 25.62
C GLY A 297 -3.51 5.62 25.34
N LYS A 298 -4.22 4.80 24.54
CA LYS A 298 -3.77 3.47 24.13
C LYS A 298 -3.36 3.46 22.68
N ALA A 299 -2.24 2.83 22.36
CA ALA A 299 -1.82 2.56 20.99
C ALA A 299 -2.66 1.41 20.41
N LEU A 300 -3.33 1.66 19.31
CA LEU A 300 -4.16 0.69 18.59
C LEU A 300 -3.63 0.49 17.17
N VAL A 301 -3.84 -0.71 16.63
CA VAL A 301 -3.61 -1.07 15.23
C VAL A 301 -4.96 -1.41 14.60
N PHE A 302 -5.22 -0.83 13.42
CA PHE A 302 -6.47 -0.99 12.69
C PHE A 302 -6.25 -1.85 11.44
N PHE A 303 -7.13 -2.83 11.24
CA PHE A 303 -7.11 -3.74 10.08
C PHE A 303 -8.44 -3.71 9.35
N GLY A 304 -8.41 -3.87 8.03
CA GLY A 304 -9.59 -4.07 7.21
C GLY A 304 -9.79 -5.56 6.92
N GLY A 305 -10.91 -6.15 7.33
CA GLY A 305 -11.14 -7.58 7.14
C GLY A 305 -11.66 -7.95 5.76
N ALA A 306 -11.30 -9.14 5.28
CA ALA A 306 -11.88 -9.75 4.08
C ALA A 306 -13.35 -10.19 4.27
N ASP A 307 -13.90 -10.05 5.46
CA ASP A 307 -15.33 -10.21 5.80
C ASP A 307 -16.12 -8.90 5.79
N GLY A 308 -15.42 -7.79 5.49
CA GLY A 308 -15.98 -6.44 5.42
C GLY A 308 -16.05 -5.73 6.77
N LEU A 309 -15.45 -6.27 7.83
CA LEU A 309 -15.34 -5.62 9.11
C LEU A 309 -14.01 -4.87 9.25
N CYS A 310 -14.05 -3.69 9.86
CA CYS A 310 -12.87 -3.00 10.35
C CYS A 310 -12.62 -3.40 11.80
N TYR A 311 -11.38 -3.74 12.12
CA TYR A 311 -10.96 -4.22 13.44
C TYR A 311 -9.95 -3.29 14.07
N ALA A 312 -9.97 -3.21 15.41
CA ALA A 312 -8.92 -2.58 16.19
C ALA A 312 -8.40 -3.52 17.27
N PHE A 313 -7.09 -3.60 17.36
CA PHE A 313 -6.38 -4.36 18.39
C PHE A 313 -5.46 -3.45 19.19
N GLU A 314 -5.21 -3.78 20.47
CA GLU A 314 -4.14 -3.14 21.22
C GLU A 314 -2.80 -3.44 20.53
N ALA A 315 -1.93 -2.43 20.39
CA ALA A 315 -0.60 -2.62 19.81
C ALA A 315 0.23 -3.55 20.72
N VAL A 316 1.02 -4.43 20.12
CA VAL A 316 1.93 -5.33 20.84
C VAL A 316 3.05 -4.49 21.46
N THR A 317 3.32 -4.73 22.74
CA THR A 317 4.38 -4.03 23.47
C THR A 317 5.56 -4.92 23.86
N LYS A 318 5.37 -6.24 23.80
CA LYS A 318 6.39 -7.23 24.16
C LYS A 318 6.13 -8.54 23.43
N ALA A 319 7.19 -9.16 22.90
CA ALA A 319 7.11 -10.52 22.41
C ALA A 319 7.29 -11.53 23.57
N GLU A 320 6.62 -12.66 23.46
CA GLU A 320 6.73 -13.80 24.38
C GLU A 320 7.38 -15.00 23.68
N ASP A 321 7.68 -16.08 24.40
CA ASP A 321 8.31 -17.28 23.81
C ASP A 321 7.43 -17.96 22.75
N LYS A 322 6.11 -17.83 22.86
CA LYS A 322 5.13 -18.30 21.87
C LYS A 322 4.23 -17.15 21.43
N PRO A 323 3.70 -17.18 20.21
CA PRO A 323 2.71 -16.21 19.78
C PRO A 323 1.51 -16.21 20.72
N PHE A 324 1.05 -15.02 21.10
CA PHE A 324 -0.18 -14.84 21.84
C PHE A 324 -1.29 -14.26 20.94
N HIS A 325 -2.53 -14.26 21.41
CA HIS A 325 -3.62 -13.67 20.64
C HIS A 325 -3.64 -12.15 20.78
N LEU A 326 -3.75 -11.47 19.64
CA LEU A 326 -3.98 -10.03 19.59
C LEU A 326 -5.23 -9.68 20.40
N LYS A 327 -5.14 -8.66 21.22
CA LYS A 327 -6.25 -8.22 22.07
C LYS A 327 -7.15 -7.27 21.31
N LYS A 328 -8.27 -7.80 20.79
CA LYS A 328 -9.28 -7.00 20.11
C LYS A 328 -9.91 -5.98 21.06
N VAL A 329 -10.02 -4.74 20.59
CA VAL A 329 -10.70 -3.64 21.27
C VAL A 329 -12.11 -3.46 20.74
N TRP A 330 -12.25 -3.46 19.40
CA TRP A 330 -13.54 -3.36 18.75
C TRP A 330 -13.53 -3.95 17.32
N SER A 331 -14.73 -4.19 16.81
CA SER A 331 -15.00 -4.42 15.38
C SER A 331 -16.16 -3.55 14.92
N TYR A 332 -16.17 -3.21 13.62
CA TYR A 332 -17.20 -2.38 12.98
C TYR A 332 -17.53 -2.94 11.59
N ASP A 333 -18.80 -3.26 11.34
CA ASP A 333 -19.27 -3.77 10.04
C ASP A 333 -19.39 -2.63 9.02
N CYS A 334 -18.54 -2.64 7.98
CA CYS A 334 -18.53 -1.67 6.90
C CYS A 334 -19.41 -2.10 5.70
N VAL A 335 -19.95 -3.30 5.71
CA VAL A 335 -20.76 -3.81 4.59
C VAL A 335 -22.08 -3.03 4.50
N PRO A 336 -22.47 -2.54 3.30
CA PRO A 336 -23.76 -1.88 3.12
C PRO A 336 -24.92 -2.74 3.62
N PRO A 337 -25.89 -2.16 4.37
CA PRO A 337 -26.96 -2.94 5.00
C PRO A 337 -27.76 -3.83 4.05
N ASN A 338 -27.95 -3.42 2.81
CA ASN A 338 -28.64 -4.21 1.79
C ASN A 338 -27.89 -5.50 1.39
N PHE A 339 -26.62 -5.64 1.75
CA PHE A 339 -25.86 -6.88 1.61
C PHE A 339 -25.86 -7.73 2.89
N ARG A 340 -26.40 -7.23 4.01
CA ARG A 340 -26.54 -7.99 5.24
C ARG A 340 -27.97 -8.48 5.47
N LEU A 341 -28.94 -7.67 5.05
CA LEU A 341 -30.37 -7.90 5.31
C LEU A 341 -31.18 -7.85 4.01
N ARG A 342 -32.14 -8.77 3.87
CA ARG A 342 -33.21 -8.73 2.87
C ARG A 342 -34.55 -8.90 3.59
N ASP A 343 -35.44 -7.95 3.38
CA ASP A 343 -36.77 -7.91 4.03
C ASP A 343 -36.68 -8.06 5.57
N GLY A 344 -35.66 -7.39 6.16
CA GLY A 344 -35.39 -7.41 7.59
C GLY A 344 -34.76 -8.70 8.13
N LYS A 345 -34.49 -9.69 7.26
CA LYS A 345 -33.87 -10.97 7.63
C LYS A 345 -32.41 -11.03 7.17
N PRO A 346 -31.48 -11.65 7.94
CA PRO A 346 -30.13 -11.90 7.50
C PRO A 346 -30.08 -12.68 6.19
N ILE A 347 -29.21 -12.25 5.27
CA ILE A 347 -28.96 -12.98 4.02
C ILE A 347 -28.02 -14.15 4.34
N PRO A 348 -28.43 -15.41 4.09
CA PRO A 348 -27.63 -16.59 4.42
C PRO A 348 -26.56 -16.81 3.35
N TYR A 349 -25.40 -16.16 3.49
CA TYR A 349 -24.30 -16.29 2.53
C TYR A 349 -23.48 -17.58 2.70
N TYR A 350 -23.55 -18.22 3.83
CA TYR A 350 -22.87 -19.47 4.13
C TYR A 350 -23.84 -20.59 4.45
N GLU A 351 -23.44 -21.81 4.13
CA GLU A 351 -24.06 -23.04 4.58
C GLU A 351 -22.94 -23.93 5.13
N GLY A 352 -22.82 -23.95 6.46
CA GLY A 352 -21.58 -24.41 7.12
C GLY A 352 -20.41 -23.53 6.69
N ASP A 353 -19.30 -24.14 6.29
CA ASP A 353 -18.10 -23.44 5.81
C ASP A 353 -18.15 -23.12 4.30
N ILE A 354 -19.23 -23.47 3.60
CA ILE A 354 -19.38 -23.26 2.17
C ILE A 354 -20.10 -21.95 1.91
N ARG A 355 -19.46 -21.06 1.16
CA ARG A 355 -20.06 -19.82 0.71
C ARG A 355 -20.92 -20.06 -0.53
N LYS A 356 -22.14 -19.55 -0.50
CA LYS A 356 -23.02 -19.56 -1.66
C LYS A 356 -22.47 -18.64 -2.73
N LYS A 357 -22.41 -19.08 -3.98
CA LYS A 357 -21.90 -18.29 -5.11
C LYS A 357 -22.71 -17.00 -5.26
N TYR A 358 -21.99 -15.89 -5.44
CA TYR A 358 -22.55 -14.63 -5.92
C TYR A 358 -22.43 -14.57 -7.43
N THR A 359 -23.35 -13.84 -8.03
CA THR A 359 -23.33 -13.57 -9.46
C THR A 359 -23.25 -12.06 -9.67
N THR A 360 -22.58 -11.67 -10.74
CA THR A 360 -22.73 -10.34 -11.29
C THR A 360 -24.08 -10.20 -11.98
N ASN A 361 -24.63 -8.99 -11.98
CA ASN A 361 -25.77 -8.65 -12.82
C ASN A 361 -25.38 -8.86 -14.29
N LYS A 362 -26.11 -9.70 -15.00
CA LYS A 362 -25.80 -10.04 -16.39
C LYS A 362 -25.96 -8.87 -17.37
N ASN A 363 -26.71 -7.84 -17.00
CA ASN A 363 -27.00 -6.71 -17.88
C ASN A 363 -25.90 -5.63 -17.82
N ASP A 364 -25.28 -5.39 -16.67
CA ASP A 364 -24.35 -4.30 -16.45
C ASP A 364 -23.04 -4.70 -15.76
N GLY A 365 -22.87 -5.99 -15.44
CA GLY A 365 -21.67 -6.48 -14.76
C GLY A 365 -21.56 -6.07 -13.28
N THR A 366 -22.61 -5.49 -12.69
CA THR A 366 -22.60 -5.06 -11.30
C THR A 366 -22.47 -6.26 -10.35
N TRP A 367 -21.54 -6.20 -9.41
CA TRP A 367 -21.39 -7.20 -8.37
C TRP A 367 -22.57 -7.17 -7.39
N LEU A 368 -23.17 -8.30 -7.12
CA LEU A 368 -24.37 -8.45 -6.28
C LEU A 368 -24.07 -9.02 -4.88
N GLY A 369 -22.82 -9.24 -4.55
CA GLY A 369 -22.39 -9.82 -3.28
C GLY A 369 -21.92 -8.76 -2.27
N PRO A 370 -21.61 -9.22 -1.04
CA PRO A 370 -20.98 -8.37 -0.04
C PRO A 370 -19.56 -7.99 -0.45
N ASN A 371 -19.06 -6.98 0.21
CA ASN A 371 -17.76 -6.39 -0.05
C ASN A 371 -16.79 -6.72 1.09
N GLU A 372 -15.50 -6.51 0.83
CA GLU A 372 -14.39 -6.61 1.78
C GLU A 372 -13.67 -5.26 1.89
N ILE A 373 -12.76 -5.13 2.81
CA ILE A 373 -11.92 -3.95 2.93
C ILE A 373 -10.55 -4.26 2.31
N ILE A 374 -10.19 -3.55 1.24
CA ILE A 374 -8.87 -3.65 0.57
C ILE A 374 -8.04 -2.40 0.86
N GLY A 375 -8.67 -1.22 0.83
CA GLY A 375 -8.03 0.02 1.22
C GLY A 375 -7.64 0.04 2.69
N THR A 376 -6.61 0.79 3.03
CA THR A 376 -6.17 0.97 4.42
C THR A 376 -7.21 1.73 5.23
N PRO A 377 -7.59 1.28 6.45
CA PRO A 377 -8.29 2.11 7.41
C PRO A 377 -7.42 3.30 7.83
N VAL A 378 -7.79 4.53 7.45
CA VAL A 378 -6.99 5.73 7.75
C VAL A 378 -7.35 6.29 9.11
N PHE A 379 -6.38 6.39 10.02
CA PHE A 379 -6.58 7.07 11.31
C PHE A 379 -6.16 8.53 11.19
N TYR A 380 -7.09 9.44 11.43
CA TYR A 380 -6.84 10.88 11.38
C TYR A 380 -7.76 11.64 12.36
N LYS A 381 -7.17 12.48 13.23
CA LYS A 381 -7.88 13.31 14.23
C LYS A 381 -8.94 12.53 15.01
N ASP A 382 -8.50 11.47 15.69
CA ASP A 382 -9.34 10.60 16.53
C ASP A 382 -10.54 9.96 15.80
N ARG A 383 -10.40 9.70 14.50
CA ARG A 383 -11.38 8.99 13.68
C ARG A 383 -10.69 7.98 12.78
N VAL A 384 -11.42 6.91 12.45
CA VAL A 384 -11.00 5.94 11.43
C VAL A 384 -11.90 6.09 10.21
N TYR A 385 -11.27 6.22 9.03
CA TYR A 385 -11.94 6.40 7.75
C TYR A 385 -11.71 5.18 6.87
N VAL A 386 -12.79 4.54 6.41
CA VAL A 386 -12.75 3.28 5.67
C VAL A 386 -13.72 3.32 4.50
N ALA A 387 -13.24 3.00 3.30
CA ALA A 387 -14.08 2.66 2.17
C ALA A 387 -14.12 1.15 1.97
N ILE A 388 -15.29 0.63 1.60
CA ILE A 388 -15.45 -0.79 1.32
C ILE A 388 -15.43 -1.06 -0.18
N GLY A 389 -14.84 -2.17 -0.58
CA GLY A 389 -14.64 -2.57 -1.95
C GLY A 389 -14.69 -4.06 -2.20
N GLN A 390 -14.13 -4.48 -3.31
CA GLN A 390 -13.98 -5.88 -3.70
C GLN A 390 -12.88 -5.94 -4.77
N ASP A 391 -12.34 -7.11 -5.05
CA ASP A 391 -11.43 -7.35 -6.15
C ASP A 391 -11.93 -6.69 -7.45
N PRO A 392 -11.08 -5.95 -8.20
CA PRO A 392 -11.50 -5.25 -9.41
C PRO A 392 -12.00 -6.21 -10.51
N ALA A 393 -11.54 -7.47 -10.55
CA ALA A 393 -12.03 -8.47 -11.49
C ALA A 393 -13.50 -8.85 -11.26
N HIS A 394 -14.06 -8.56 -10.08
CA HIS A 394 -15.47 -8.77 -9.77
C HIS A 394 -16.40 -7.64 -10.28
N GLY A 395 -15.86 -6.69 -11.04
CA GLY A 395 -16.63 -5.64 -11.70
C GLY A 395 -17.10 -4.51 -10.77
N ARG A 396 -18.04 -3.71 -11.25
CA ARG A 396 -18.63 -2.56 -10.52
C ARG A 396 -19.57 -3.04 -9.41
N GLY A 397 -19.83 -2.18 -8.45
CA GLY A 397 -20.79 -2.47 -7.39
C GLY A 397 -20.87 -1.33 -6.38
N LYS A 398 -21.87 -1.40 -5.50
CA LYS A 398 -22.09 -0.40 -4.47
C LYS A 398 -21.02 -0.50 -3.41
N GLY A 399 -20.39 0.65 -3.11
CA GLY A 399 -19.50 0.85 -1.98
C GLY A 399 -20.19 1.58 -0.84
N LEU A 400 -19.42 1.90 0.18
CA LEU A 400 -19.81 2.72 1.31
C LEU A 400 -18.55 3.30 1.94
N MET A 401 -18.54 4.61 2.19
CA MET A 401 -17.48 5.27 2.94
C MET A 401 -17.92 5.50 4.37
N HIS A 402 -17.06 5.24 5.34
CA HIS A 402 -17.34 5.33 6.76
C HIS A 402 -16.40 6.31 7.46
N CYS A 403 -16.93 7.01 8.45
CA CYS A 403 -16.18 7.67 9.52
C CYS A 403 -16.58 7.01 10.84
N ILE A 404 -15.61 6.46 11.56
CA ILE A 404 -15.80 5.65 12.76
C ILE A 404 -15.19 6.37 13.95
N ASP A 405 -15.91 6.41 15.07
CA ASP A 405 -15.39 6.81 16.38
C ASP A 405 -14.72 5.59 17.06
N PRO A 406 -13.38 5.52 17.09
CA PRO A 406 -12.66 4.37 17.63
C PRO A 406 -12.60 4.33 19.16
N SER A 407 -13.22 5.28 19.87
CA SER A 407 -13.16 5.40 21.34
C SER A 407 -13.99 4.35 22.08
N LYS A 408 -14.83 3.59 21.37
CA LYS A 408 -15.74 2.57 21.89
C LYS A 408 -15.07 1.20 21.95
N THR A 409 -15.75 0.21 22.54
CA THR A 409 -15.27 -1.17 22.66
C THR A 409 -16.34 -2.19 22.28
N GLY A 410 -15.94 -3.39 21.85
CA GLY A 410 -16.84 -4.47 21.43
C GLY A 410 -17.31 -4.31 19.99
N ASP A 411 -18.50 -4.77 19.67
CA ASP A 411 -19.14 -4.45 18.37
C ASP A 411 -19.66 -3.02 18.41
N ILE A 412 -18.98 -2.15 17.67
CA ILE A 412 -19.29 -0.72 17.64
C ILE A 412 -20.06 -0.30 16.38
N THR A 413 -20.57 -1.23 15.60
CA THR A 413 -21.26 -0.95 14.32
C THR A 413 -22.36 0.12 14.48
N LYS A 414 -23.15 0.05 15.56
CA LYS A 414 -24.22 1.02 15.83
C LYS A 414 -23.77 2.26 16.61
N THR A 415 -22.77 2.10 17.47
CA THR A 415 -22.36 3.15 18.43
C THR A 415 -21.14 3.95 17.99
N GLY A 416 -20.35 3.40 17.10
CA GLY A 416 -19.14 4.02 16.55
C GLY A 416 -19.34 4.72 15.21
N CYS A 417 -20.49 4.61 14.57
CA CYS A 417 -20.78 5.30 13.32
C CYS A 417 -20.92 6.80 13.56
N VAL A 418 -20.02 7.61 12.97
CA VAL A 418 -20.11 9.07 12.98
C VAL A 418 -20.93 9.53 11.79
N TRP A 419 -20.56 9.07 10.60
CA TRP A 419 -21.30 9.25 9.37
C TRP A 419 -20.93 8.19 8.33
N THR A 420 -21.79 8.00 7.35
CA THR A 420 -21.54 7.21 6.14
C THR A 420 -21.89 7.99 4.91
N TYR A 421 -21.22 7.66 3.79
CA TYR A 421 -21.54 8.20 2.47
C TYR A 421 -21.73 7.04 1.47
N ASP A 422 -22.95 6.92 0.93
CA ASP A 422 -23.38 5.80 0.07
C ASP A 422 -23.39 6.15 -1.43
N GLY A 423 -22.95 7.37 -1.78
CA GLY A 423 -22.81 7.80 -3.18
C GLY A 423 -21.57 7.28 -3.89
N ILE A 424 -20.67 6.58 -3.16
CA ILE A 424 -19.46 5.98 -3.71
C ILE A 424 -19.73 4.56 -4.22
N GLU A 425 -19.11 4.18 -5.33
CA GLU A 425 -19.00 2.78 -5.74
C GLU A 425 -17.88 2.08 -4.94
N ARG A 426 -17.61 0.81 -5.21
CA ARG A 426 -16.57 0.05 -4.53
C ARG A 426 -15.21 0.69 -4.72
N SER A 427 -14.44 0.79 -3.65
CA SER A 427 -13.12 1.38 -3.64
C SER A 427 -12.13 0.43 -2.98
N MET A 428 -10.95 0.27 -3.56
CA MET A 428 -9.78 -0.34 -2.93
C MET A 428 -8.76 0.72 -2.50
N SER A 429 -9.10 1.99 -2.64
CA SER A 429 -8.23 3.11 -2.26
C SER A 429 -8.44 3.51 -0.80
N SER A 430 -7.43 4.14 -0.24
CA SER A 430 -7.52 4.79 1.07
C SER A 430 -7.85 6.28 0.91
N ALA A 431 -8.31 6.93 1.96
CA ALA A 431 -8.58 8.35 1.94
C ALA A 431 -7.30 9.19 2.09
N ALA A 432 -7.23 10.34 1.39
CA ALA A 432 -6.29 11.41 1.69
C ALA A 432 -7.05 12.57 2.33
N ILE A 433 -6.63 13.00 3.52
CA ILE A 433 -7.45 13.88 4.37
C ILE A 433 -6.60 15.07 4.86
N ALA A 434 -7.00 16.28 4.49
CA ALA A 434 -6.45 17.51 5.06
C ALA A 434 -7.45 18.67 4.90
N ASP A 435 -7.25 19.75 5.63
CA ASP A 435 -7.97 21.02 5.52
C ASP A 435 -9.50 20.90 5.58
N GLY A 436 -9.99 19.93 6.37
CA GLY A 436 -11.42 19.66 6.51
C GLY A 436 -12.06 18.90 5.35
N LEU A 437 -11.26 18.41 4.39
CA LEU A 437 -11.69 17.68 3.22
C LEU A 437 -11.07 16.27 3.17
N LEU A 438 -11.84 15.33 2.66
CA LEU A 438 -11.44 13.96 2.41
C LEU A 438 -11.55 13.70 0.91
N TYR A 439 -10.49 13.13 0.31
CA TYR A 439 -10.47 12.76 -1.09
C TYR A 439 -10.31 11.25 -1.21
N ILE A 440 -11.17 10.62 -2.01
CA ILE A 440 -11.13 9.19 -2.26
C ILE A 440 -11.66 8.88 -3.66
N PRO A 441 -10.96 8.05 -4.46
CA PRO A 441 -11.49 7.52 -5.71
C PRO A 441 -12.20 6.19 -5.50
N ASP A 442 -12.99 5.79 -6.50
CA ASP A 442 -13.54 4.45 -6.62
C ASP A 442 -13.08 3.74 -7.89
N LEU A 443 -13.41 2.45 -8.03
CA LEU A 443 -13.04 1.63 -9.18
C LEU A 443 -13.65 2.13 -10.50
N SER A 444 -14.75 2.87 -10.47
CA SER A 444 -15.35 3.44 -11.69
C SER A 444 -14.55 4.62 -12.26
N GLY A 445 -13.57 5.12 -11.50
CA GLY A 445 -12.75 6.28 -11.85
C GLY A 445 -13.37 7.61 -11.45
N LYS A 446 -14.31 7.62 -10.52
CA LYS A 446 -14.77 8.85 -9.87
C LYS A 446 -13.87 9.17 -8.68
N VAL A 447 -13.63 10.46 -8.48
CA VAL A 447 -12.96 11.01 -7.29
C VAL A 447 -13.98 11.82 -6.52
N TYR A 448 -14.10 11.55 -5.25
CA TYR A 448 -15.02 12.23 -4.34
C TYR A 448 -14.23 13.15 -3.42
N CYS A 449 -14.70 14.37 -3.25
CA CYS A 449 -14.31 15.27 -2.18
C CYS A 449 -15.46 15.34 -1.19
N LEU A 450 -15.23 14.90 0.03
CA LEU A 450 -16.22 14.91 1.09
C LEU A 450 -15.81 15.93 2.18
N ASP A 451 -16.78 16.57 2.77
CA ASP A 451 -16.59 17.35 3.99
C ASP A 451 -16.38 16.39 5.16
N ILE A 452 -15.23 16.50 5.83
CA ILE A 452 -14.79 15.51 6.84
C ILE A 452 -15.70 15.48 8.07
N ALA A 453 -16.34 16.61 8.42
CA ALA A 453 -17.19 16.69 9.60
C ALA A 453 -18.55 16.03 9.39
N THR A 454 -19.06 16.05 8.16
CA THR A 454 -20.44 15.65 7.85
C THR A 454 -20.54 14.46 6.90
N GLY A 455 -19.48 14.08 6.20
CA GLY A 455 -19.49 13.06 5.15
C GLY A 455 -20.23 13.49 3.88
N LYS A 456 -20.72 14.74 3.80
CA LYS A 456 -21.44 15.21 2.62
C LYS A 456 -20.48 15.47 1.45
N PRO A 457 -20.88 15.14 0.22
CA PRO A 457 -20.06 15.43 -0.95
C PRO A 457 -19.98 16.94 -1.17
N VAL A 458 -18.75 17.43 -1.34
CA VAL A 458 -18.45 18.79 -1.78
C VAL A 458 -18.47 18.83 -3.31
N TRP A 459 -17.84 17.82 -3.92
CA TRP A 459 -17.88 17.57 -5.36
C TRP A 459 -17.55 16.12 -5.71
N VAL A 460 -17.90 15.73 -6.93
CA VAL A 460 -17.55 14.46 -7.55
C VAL A 460 -16.96 14.76 -8.92
N TYR A 461 -15.82 14.16 -9.24
CA TYR A 461 -15.12 14.35 -10.51
C TYR A 461 -14.88 13.01 -11.21
N GLU A 462 -15.11 12.94 -12.53
CA GLU A 462 -14.88 11.75 -13.33
C GLU A 462 -13.53 11.81 -14.04
N THR A 463 -12.59 10.92 -13.67
CA THR A 463 -11.29 10.81 -14.34
C THR A 463 -11.40 10.14 -15.71
N LYS A 464 -12.51 9.46 -16.00
CA LYS A 464 -12.76 8.65 -17.21
C LYS A 464 -11.76 7.50 -17.39
N ALA A 465 -11.22 7.02 -16.28
CA ALA A 465 -10.28 5.91 -16.22
C ALA A 465 -10.39 5.21 -14.86
N GLU A 466 -10.36 3.90 -14.88
CA GLU A 466 -10.33 3.05 -13.68
C GLU A 466 -9.16 3.44 -12.77
N THR A 467 -9.39 3.42 -11.46
CA THR A 467 -8.44 3.86 -10.44
C THR A 467 -8.40 2.86 -9.30
N TRP A 468 -7.19 2.40 -8.96
CA TRP A 468 -6.93 1.49 -7.83
C TRP A 468 -6.15 2.19 -6.71
N GLY A 469 -5.20 3.05 -7.11
CA GLY A 469 -4.33 3.75 -6.18
C GLY A 469 -5.04 4.80 -5.34
N THR A 470 -4.45 5.10 -4.20
CA THR A 470 -4.86 6.20 -3.32
C THR A 470 -4.35 7.53 -3.89
N PRO A 471 -5.07 8.65 -3.76
CA PRO A 471 -4.52 9.93 -4.15
C PRO A 471 -3.44 10.39 -3.14
N LEU A 472 -2.30 10.88 -3.63
CA LEU A 472 -1.37 11.65 -2.82
C LEU A 472 -1.84 13.11 -2.77
N MET A 473 -2.01 13.65 -1.58
CA MET A 473 -2.22 15.08 -1.37
C MET A 473 -0.90 15.76 -0.98
N ALA A 474 -0.43 16.69 -1.81
CA ALA A 474 0.79 17.47 -1.54
C ALA A 474 0.75 18.81 -2.26
N ASP A 475 1.30 19.86 -1.64
CA ASP A 475 1.48 21.19 -2.26
C ASP A 475 0.20 21.76 -2.91
N GLY A 476 -0.95 21.59 -2.26
CA GLY A 476 -2.24 22.05 -2.78
C GLY A 476 -2.76 21.26 -3.98
N LYS A 477 -2.23 20.06 -4.21
CA LYS A 477 -2.54 19.20 -5.36
C LYS A 477 -2.89 17.78 -4.91
N LEU A 478 -3.71 17.09 -5.71
CA LEU A 478 -3.93 15.66 -5.67
C LEU A 478 -3.24 15.03 -6.88
N TYR A 479 -2.39 14.05 -6.64
CA TYR A 479 -1.77 13.23 -7.66
C TYR A 479 -2.38 11.84 -7.64
N LEU A 480 -3.00 11.42 -8.72
CA LEU A 480 -3.77 10.17 -8.79
C LEU A 480 -3.35 9.32 -9.98
N GLY A 481 -2.85 8.12 -9.71
CA GLY A 481 -2.60 7.10 -10.72
C GLY A 481 -3.93 6.52 -11.24
N THR A 482 -4.00 6.33 -12.55
CA THR A 482 -5.16 5.75 -13.24
C THR A 482 -4.72 4.77 -14.32
N LYS A 483 -5.64 3.96 -14.82
CA LYS A 483 -5.41 3.06 -15.97
C LYS A 483 -4.88 3.78 -17.23
N LYS A 484 -5.07 5.10 -17.33
CA LYS A 484 -4.62 5.93 -18.47
C LYS A 484 -3.41 6.82 -18.15
N GLY A 485 -2.80 6.65 -16.98
CA GLY A 485 -1.65 7.45 -16.52
C GLY A 485 -1.97 8.27 -15.28
N LEU A 486 -1.40 9.46 -15.13
CA LEU A 486 -1.54 10.32 -13.97
C LEU A 486 -2.55 11.44 -14.22
N VAL A 487 -3.44 11.68 -13.25
CA VAL A 487 -4.30 12.87 -13.17
C VAL A 487 -3.81 13.73 -12.00
N VAL A 488 -3.66 15.04 -12.24
CA VAL A 488 -3.31 16.03 -11.22
C VAL A 488 -4.47 17.01 -11.07
N MET A 489 -4.97 17.18 -9.85
CA MET A 489 -6.06 18.10 -9.53
C MET A 489 -5.63 19.09 -8.46
N ALA A 490 -6.22 20.26 -8.43
CA ALA A 490 -6.11 21.16 -7.28
C ALA A 490 -6.92 20.59 -6.09
N THR A 491 -6.38 20.76 -4.87
CA THR A 491 -7.18 20.55 -3.66
C THR A 491 -8.16 21.71 -3.44
N GLY A 492 -9.22 21.49 -2.69
CA GLY A 492 -10.18 22.54 -2.33
C GLY A 492 -11.64 22.16 -2.61
N ARG A 493 -12.51 23.17 -2.52
CA ARG A 493 -13.97 22.97 -2.59
C ARG A 493 -14.54 23.00 -4.01
N GLU A 494 -13.69 23.19 -5.02
CA GLU A 494 -14.08 23.16 -6.43
C GLU A 494 -13.24 22.13 -7.19
N PRO A 495 -13.82 21.29 -8.05
CA PRO A 495 -13.08 20.32 -8.83
C PRO A 495 -12.31 21.03 -9.95
N LYS A 496 -11.00 20.95 -9.96
CA LYS A 496 -10.14 21.52 -10.98
C LYS A 496 -9.04 20.56 -11.39
N GLU A 497 -9.12 20.02 -12.59
CA GLU A 497 -8.00 19.27 -13.19
C GLU A 497 -6.91 20.28 -13.62
N LEU A 498 -5.68 20.03 -13.20
CA LEU A 498 -4.49 20.81 -13.54
C LEU A 498 -3.73 20.19 -14.71
N ALA A 499 -3.62 18.86 -14.70
CA ALA A 499 -2.94 18.14 -15.76
C ALA A 499 -3.43 16.68 -15.87
N ARG A 500 -3.25 16.13 -17.07
CA ARG A 500 -3.42 14.71 -17.38
C ARG A 500 -2.22 14.24 -18.18
N ILE A 501 -1.51 13.22 -17.69
CA ILE A 501 -0.21 12.80 -18.21
C ILE A 501 -0.30 11.33 -18.58
N SER A 502 -0.09 11.03 -19.87
CA SER A 502 0.06 9.65 -20.32
C SER A 502 1.44 9.12 -19.95
N LEU A 503 1.48 7.98 -19.27
CA LEU A 503 2.72 7.31 -18.85
C LEU A 503 3.11 6.14 -19.80
N GLY A 504 2.35 5.94 -20.89
CA GLY A 504 2.57 4.84 -21.83
C GLY A 504 2.25 3.45 -21.27
N ALA A 505 1.74 3.36 -20.05
CA ALA A 505 1.23 2.18 -19.37
C ALA A 505 0.33 2.62 -18.21
N PRO A 506 -0.55 1.74 -17.67
CA PRO A 506 -1.33 2.03 -16.47
C PRO A 506 -0.47 2.44 -15.27
N SER A 507 -1.04 3.29 -14.41
CA SER A 507 -0.51 3.62 -13.10
C SER A 507 -1.54 3.23 -12.05
N TYR A 508 -1.36 2.06 -11.45
CA TYR A 508 -2.23 1.53 -10.39
C TYR A 508 -1.71 1.83 -8.99
N VAL A 509 -0.49 2.35 -8.91
CA VAL A 509 0.18 2.71 -7.67
C VAL A 509 -0.13 4.15 -7.26
N THR A 510 0.07 4.43 -5.98
CA THR A 510 -0.04 5.77 -5.44
C THR A 510 1.28 6.52 -5.66
N PRO A 511 1.25 7.72 -6.25
CA PRO A 511 2.41 8.61 -6.24
C PRO A 511 2.82 8.95 -4.81
N ILE A 512 4.11 9.22 -4.58
CA ILE A 512 4.61 9.71 -3.29
C ILE A 512 5.47 10.95 -3.48
N ALA A 513 5.62 11.75 -2.43
CA ALA A 513 6.50 12.92 -2.44
C ALA A 513 7.43 12.89 -1.24
N ALA A 514 8.73 12.95 -1.51
CA ALA A 514 9.80 12.94 -0.52
C ALA A 514 10.97 13.80 -1.00
N ASN A 515 11.64 14.48 -0.10
CA ASN A 515 12.90 15.20 -0.36
C ASN A 515 12.81 16.20 -1.54
N GLY A 516 11.66 16.86 -1.72
CA GLY A 516 11.39 17.80 -2.80
C GLY A 516 11.18 17.15 -4.17
N VAL A 517 10.95 15.84 -4.23
CA VAL A 517 10.76 15.04 -5.44
C VAL A 517 9.41 14.33 -5.38
N LEU A 518 8.68 14.36 -6.50
CA LEU A 518 7.48 13.55 -6.71
C LEU A 518 7.87 12.25 -7.44
N TYR A 519 7.57 11.11 -6.87
CA TYR A 519 7.80 9.81 -7.48
C TYR A 519 6.49 9.27 -8.07
N VAL A 520 6.52 9.02 -9.37
CA VAL A 520 5.37 8.52 -10.14
C VAL A 520 5.75 7.22 -10.81
N ALA A 521 5.00 6.15 -10.56
CA ALA A 521 5.21 4.88 -11.22
C ALA A 521 4.06 4.53 -12.17
N SER A 522 4.41 3.93 -13.29
CA SER A 522 3.52 3.07 -14.08
C SER A 522 3.92 1.61 -13.85
N GLU A 523 3.22 0.67 -14.45
CA GLU A 523 3.64 -0.74 -14.42
C GLU A 523 5.08 -0.96 -14.91
N ARG A 524 5.65 -0.03 -15.70
CA ARG A 524 6.91 -0.24 -16.44
C ARG A 524 8.07 0.66 -16.03
N PHE A 525 7.77 1.83 -15.49
CA PHE A 525 8.78 2.83 -15.15
C PHE A 525 8.43 3.56 -13.87
N LEU A 526 9.45 3.96 -13.14
CA LEU A 526 9.39 4.91 -12.04
C LEU A 526 10.11 6.19 -12.46
N TRP A 527 9.43 7.33 -12.36
CA TRP A 527 9.98 8.66 -12.59
C TRP A 527 10.19 9.41 -11.28
N ALA A 528 11.37 9.99 -11.10
CA ALA A 528 11.63 11.02 -10.11
C ALA A 528 11.39 12.39 -10.75
N VAL A 529 10.35 13.07 -10.33
CA VAL A 529 9.84 14.30 -10.97
C VAL A 529 10.11 15.48 -10.04
N LYS A 530 10.78 16.50 -10.57
CA LYS A 530 11.11 17.72 -9.83
C LYS A 530 11.00 18.92 -10.77
N LYS A 531 10.42 20.01 -10.27
CA LYS A 531 10.26 21.24 -11.04
C LYS A 531 11.62 21.76 -11.50
N ASP A 532 11.70 22.14 -12.79
CA ASP A 532 12.89 22.69 -13.45
C ASP A 532 14.13 21.77 -13.36
N ALA A 533 13.94 20.47 -13.15
CA ALA A 533 15.01 19.51 -13.08
C ALA A 533 15.72 19.38 -14.44
N LYS A 534 17.03 19.24 -14.38
CA LYS A 534 17.85 18.73 -15.49
C LYS A 534 18.03 17.24 -15.30
N PRO A 535 17.82 16.42 -16.34
CA PRO A 535 18.05 14.99 -16.25
C PRO A 535 19.47 14.67 -15.78
N VAL A 536 19.60 13.80 -14.78
CA VAL A 536 20.89 13.19 -14.47
C VAL A 536 21.07 12.03 -15.43
N GLY A 537 22.15 12.07 -16.20
CA GLY A 537 22.44 11.02 -17.18
C GLY A 537 22.56 9.64 -16.53
N PRO A 538 22.39 8.52 -17.31
CA PRO A 538 22.56 7.17 -16.81
C PRO A 538 24.00 6.92 -16.34
#